data_584f382112dc2ac274c23a9dd3c60fac
#
_entry.id   584f382112dc2ac274c23a9dd3c60fac
#
_cell.length_a   1.000
_cell.length_b   1.000
_cell.length_c   1.000
_cell.angle_alpha   90.00
_cell.angle_beta   90.00
_cell.angle_gamma   90.00
#
_symmetry.space_group_name_H-M   'P 1'
#
loop_
_entity.id
_entity.type
_entity.pdbx_description
1 polymer ?
#
loop_
_entity_poly.entity_id
_entity_poly.type
_entity_poly.pdbx_seq_one_letter_code
_entity_poly.pdbx_strand_id
1 'polypeptide(L)'
;GLSSIYVLTLMPHPESRVNSWDGPPTRACPWRRLPLTDLSQTHGPRLMSATTGETPRDFIRDIIQADLEAGRVQTVVTRFPPEPNGFLHIGHAKSICLNFGIAKQYGGQCNLRFDDTNPTKEDVEYVDSIMADVRWLGFDWDGLHYASDYFQQLYDWAVQLIRAGKAFVCDLTADQVREHRGTLTEPGTPSPYRDRSVAENLDLFERMRKGEFPDGARTLRAKIDLASPNINLRDPVMYRILHAHHHRTGDAWCIYPMYDYAHGQSDSLERITHSICTLEFEIHRPLYDWFVQELGIFPPRQIEFARLNLTYTVMSKRRLLSLVEEGHVTGWDDPRMPTIAGMRRRGYTPEAIRHFCATIGVTKHNSLTDVALLEHCLRDDLNKRAPRIMAVLHPLKVVITNFPEGHVEEIEAVNNPEDPTAGSRTVPFSRELYIEQDDFREIPPKKYFRLSPGKEVRLRWGYYIKCEEVVKDEAGNVVELRCTYDPNTRGGWSPDGRKVQATIHWVSAAHAVNAEVRLYDRLFVKEDMNALAEGEDWRASLNPESLHVGTALVEPSVAQAAPGGLPYQFERQGYFCLDAHDSQPGKLVFNRTVTLRDSWAKIEKKN
;
A
#
# COMPACT_ATOMS: atom_id res chain seq x y z
N GLY A 1 4.77 13.91 -54.89
CA GLY A 1 4.54 13.13 -56.08
C GLY A 1 4.00 11.75 -55.71
N LEU A 2 2.82 11.39 -56.31
CA LEU A 2 2.29 10.03 -56.55
C LEU A 2 1.98 9.14 -55.33
N SER A 3 0.76 9.07 -54.84
CA SER A 3 -0.42 8.32 -55.35
C SER A 3 -0.15 6.85 -55.63
N SER A 4 -0.75 5.98 -54.82
CA SER A 4 -1.38 4.73 -55.32
C SER A 4 -2.44 4.25 -54.33
N ILE A 5 -3.65 4.31 -54.82
CA ILE A 5 -4.89 3.69 -54.39
C ILE A 5 -4.81 2.20 -54.66
N TYR A 6 -5.29 1.34 -53.80
CA TYR A 6 -5.86 0.05 -54.15
C TYR A 6 -7.18 -0.25 -53.44
N VAL A 7 -8.09 -0.64 -54.25
CA VAL A 7 -9.52 -0.81 -54.23
C VAL A 7 -9.95 -2.05 -53.45
N LEU A 8 -11.14 -1.92 -52.83
CA LEU A 8 -11.98 -3.00 -52.28
C LEU A 8 -12.21 -4.16 -53.26
N THR A 9 -12.26 -5.37 -52.71
CA THR A 9 -13.09 -6.43 -53.29
C THR A 9 -13.90 -7.13 -52.18
N LEU A 10 -15.20 -7.00 -52.28
CA LEU A 10 -16.24 -7.75 -51.56
C LEU A 10 -16.45 -9.13 -52.25
N MET A 11 -16.73 -10.18 -51.47
CA MET A 11 -17.71 -11.25 -51.68
C MET A 11 -17.36 -12.54 -50.88
N PRO A 12 -18.28 -13.47 -50.61
CA PRO A 12 -19.45 -13.43 -49.74
C PRO A 12 -19.47 -14.52 -48.65
N HIS A 13 -20.42 -14.44 -47.71
CA HIS A 13 -20.75 -15.51 -46.76
C HIS A 13 -21.15 -16.84 -47.42
N PRO A 14 -20.88 -17.97 -46.72
CA PRO A 14 -21.94 -18.94 -46.54
C PRO A 14 -22.20 -19.33 -45.06
N GLU A 15 -23.39 -19.80 -44.84
CA GLU A 15 -24.14 -20.15 -43.65
C GLU A 15 -23.55 -21.29 -42.79
N SER A 16 -23.86 -21.16 -41.50
CA SER A 16 -24.21 -22.21 -40.53
C SER A 16 -23.46 -23.55 -40.55
N ARG A 17 -22.67 -23.78 -39.51
CA ARG A 17 -22.66 -25.05 -38.75
C ARG A 17 -22.32 -24.82 -37.29
N VAL A 18 -23.25 -25.18 -36.44
CA VAL A 18 -23.07 -25.39 -35.00
C VAL A 18 -22.07 -26.53 -34.83
N ASN A 19 -20.93 -26.26 -34.23
CA ASN A 19 -20.08 -27.29 -33.66
C ASN A 19 -19.67 -26.85 -32.25
N SER A 20 -20.12 -27.66 -31.29
CA SER A 20 -19.71 -27.68 -29.90
C SER A 20 -18.17 -27.72 -29.79
N TRP A 21 -17.62 -26.70 -29.15
CA TRP A 21 -16.24 -26.73 -28.69
C TRP A 21 -16.23 -26.95 -27.17
N ASP A 22 -15.86 -28.19 -26.80
CA ASP A 22 -15.39 -28.50 -25.46
C ASP A 22 -14.02 -27.83 -25.26
N GLY A 23 -13.98 -26.71 -24.60
CA GLY A 23 -12.77 -26.06 -24.11
C GLY A 23 -12.23 -26.77 -22.87
N PRO A 24 -10.91 -26.80 -22.66
CA PRO A 24 -10.33 -27.43 -21.48
C PRO A 24 -10.79 -26.74 -20.19
N PRO A 25 -10.91 -27.49 -19.06
CA PRO A 25 -11.49 -26.97 -17.82
C PRO A 25 -10.63 -25.86 -17.24
N THR A 26 -11.25 -24.74 -16.99
CA THR A 26 -10.71 -23.63 -16.20
C THR A 26 -10.28 -24.17 -14.84
N ARG A 27 -9.03 -23.97 -14.48
CA ARG A 27 -8.51 -24.28 -13.16
C ARG A 27 -9.27 -23.46 -12.12
N ALA A 28 -10.10 -24.14 -11.36
CA ALA A 28 -10.80 -23.59 -10.22
C ALA A 28 -9.81 -23.10 -9.15
N CYS A 29 -10.05 -21.89 -8.71
CA CYS A 29 -9.41 -21.28 -7.55
C CYS A 29 -9.60 -22.16 -6.29
N PRO A 30 -8.57 -22.46 -5.49
CA PRO A 30 -8.66 -23.45 -4.40
C PRO A 30 -9.17 -22.88 -3.08
N TRP A 31 -10.20 -22.04 -3.10
CA TRP A 31 -10.89 -21.62 -1.88
C TRP A 31 -12.22 -22.36 -1.74
N ARG A 32 -12.16 -23.66 -1.39
CA ARG A 32 -13.34 -24.39 -0.93
C ARG A 32 -13.69 -23.93 0.48
N ARG A 33 -14.95 -23.51 0.66
CA ARG A 33 -15.60 -23.33 1.95
C ARG A 33 -15.52 -24.62 2.75
N LEU A 34 -14.92 -24.55 3.93
CA LEU A 34 -15.08 -25.59 4.97
C LEU A 34 -16.44 -25.38 5.65
N PRO A 35 -17.15 -26.46 6.02
CA PRO A 35 -18.43 -26.36 6.69
C PRO A 35 -18.26 -25.83 8.12
N LEU A 36 -19.17 -24.94 8.53
CA LEU A 36 -19.33 -24.44 9.90
C LEU A 36 -19.68 -25.62 10.82
N THR A 37 -18.74 -26.07 11.63
CA THR A 37 -19.03 -26.83 12.82
C THR A 37 -19.10 -25.87 14.00
N ASP A 38 -20.21 -25.92 14.68
CA ASP A 38 -20.55 -25.26 15.93
C ASP A 38 -19.45 -25.51 17.00
N LEU A 39 -18.76 -24.46 17.39
CA LEU A 39 -17.84 -24.40 18.52
C LEU A 39 -18.25 -23.25 19.44
N SER A 40 -19.37 -23.46 20.14
CA SER A 40 -19.62 -22.79 21.42
C SER A 40 -18.65 -23.32 22.47
N GLN A 41 -17.94 -22.40 23.13
CA GLN A 41 -17.04 -22.59 24.28
C GLN A 41 -15.58 -23.00 23.96
N THR A 42 -14.75 -22.04 23.68
CA THR A 42 -13.38 -21.99 24.19
C THR A 42 -12.98 -20.53 24.47
N HIS A 43 -12.49 -20.31 25.69
CA HIS A 43 -11.99 -19.04 26.17
C HIS A 43 -10.93 -18.47 25.22
N GLY A 44 -11.20 -17.34 24.59
CA GLY A 44 -10.23 -16.57 23.85
C GLY A 44 -9.13 -16.05 24.78
N PRO A 45 -7.88 -15.93 24.30
CA PRO A 45 -6.84 -15.29 25.08
C PRO A 45 -7.24 -13.84 25.34
N ARG A 46 -7.27 -13.47 26.61
CA ARG A 46 -7.43 -12.11 27.11
C ARG A 46 -6.42 -11.23 26.38
N LEU A 47 -6.87 -10.36 25.49
CA LEU A 47 -6.07 -9.27 24.96
C LEU A 47 -5.50 -8.53 26.18
N MET A 48 -4.19 -8.61 26.35
CA MET A 48 -3.47 -7.81 27.32
C MET A 48 -3.81 -6.34 27.04
N SER A 49 -4.33 -5.69 28.07
CA SER A 49 -4.53 -4.27 28.18
C SER A 49 -3.33 -3.52 27.61
N ALA A 50 -3.53 -2.84 26.49
CA ALA A 50 -2.63 -1.79 26.09
C ALA A 50 -2.53 -0.81 27.26
N THR A 51 -1.33 -0.48 27.64
CA THR A 51 -0.99 0.63 28.52
C THR A 51 -1.92 1.80 28.30
N THR A 52 -2.43 2.38 29.36
CA THR A 52 -3.19 3.62 29.40
C THR A 52 -2.38 4.76 28.79
N GLY A 53 -2.26 4.78 27.48
CA GLY A 53 -1.82 5.93 26.70
C GLY A 53 -3.05 6.79 26.45
N GLU A 54 -2.98 8.05 26.84
CA GLU A 54 -3.96 9.05 26.45
C GLU A 54 -4.22 8.96 24.97
N THR A 55 -5.48 8.85 24.57
CA THR A 55 -5.88 8.83 23.16
C THR A 55 -5.36 10.12 22.52
N PRO A 56 -4.62 10.06 21.39
CA PRO A 56 -4.07 11.25 20.78
C PRO A 56 -5.19 12.27 20.54
N ARG A 57 -5.08 13.46 21.14
CA ARG A 57 -5.98 14.57 20.84
C ARG A 57 -5.53 15.21 19.53
N ASP A 58 -6.46 15.35 18.61
CA ASP A 58 -6.32 16.11 17.39
C ASP A 58 -7.60 16.89 17.11
N PHE A 59 -7.49 17.86 16.20
CA PHE A 59 -8.61 18.75 15.92
C PHE A 59 -9.87 18.04 15.39
N ILE A 60 -9.74 16.88 14.71
CA ILE A 60 -10.90 16.10 14.24
C ILE A 60 -11.62 15.48 15.43
N ARG A 61 -10.88 14.91 16.37
CA ARG A 61 -11.43 14.33 17.60
C ARG A 61 -12.05 15.39 18.50
N ASP A 62 -11.45 16.58 18.56
CA ASP A 62 -12.03 17.72 19.28
C ASP A 62 -13.37 18.17 18.65
N ILE A 63 -13.48 18.20 17.32
CA ILE A 63 -14.74 18.49 16.61
C ILE A 63 -15.80 17.43 16.89
N ILE A 64 -15.44 16.15 16.80
CA ILE A 64 -16.36 15.03 17.04
C ILE A 64 -16.86 15.07 18.48
N GLN A 65 -15.98 15.29 19.44
CA GLN A 65 -16.32 15.36 20.85
C GLN A 65 -17.30 16.53 21.12
N ALA A 66 -17.04 17.69 20.55
CA ALA A 66 -17.92 18.85 20.66
C ALA A 66 -19.31 18.61 20.03
N ASP A 67 -19.37 17.88 18.92
CA ASP A 67 -20.64 17.54 18.25
C ASP A 67 -21.47 16.52 19.04
N LEU A 68 -20.82 15.57 19.71
CA LEU A 68 -21.47 14.63 20.62
C LEU A 68 -21.99 15.33 21.88
N GLU A 69 -21.18 16.19 22.52
CA GLU A 69 -21.55 16.96 23.72
C GLU A 69 -22.68 17.94 23.44
N ALA A 70 -22.70 18.56 22.27
CA ALA A 70 -23.77 19.45 21.83
C ALA A 70 -25.04 18.72 21.38
N GLY A 71 -25.03 17.38 21.34
CA GLY A 71 -26.17 16.57 20.89
C GLY A 71 -26.48 16.70 19.38
N ARG A 72 -25.53 17.21 18.58
CA ARG A 72 -25.72 17.30 17.12
C ARG A 72 -25.76 15.94 16.47
N VAL A 73 -25.02 14.99 17.00
CA VAL A 73 -24.99 13.59 16.60
C VAL A 73 -25.06 12.71 17.83
N GLN A 74 -25.69 11.53 17.71
CA GLN A 74 -25.76 10.55 18.78
C GLN A 74 -24.76 9.42 18.56
N THR A 75 -24.43 9.14 17.31
CA THR A 75 -23.50 8.10 16.88
C THR A 75 -22.56 8.69 15.85
N VAL A 76 -21.30 8.31 15.89
CA VAL A 76 -20.30 8.72 14.88
C VAL A 76 -20.35 7.75 13.71
N VAL A 77 -20.60 8.28 12.53
CA VAL A 77 -20.58 7.51 11.27
C VAL A 77 -19.60 8.18 10.32
N THR A 78 -18.57 7.44 9.94
CA THR A 78 -17.55 7.84 8.99
C THR A 78 -17.60 6.96 7.73
N ARG A 79 -16.79 7.26 6.74
CA ARG A 79 -16.66 6.42 5.54
C ARG A 79 -15.28 6.56 4.91
N PHE A 80 -14.84 5.51 4.22
CA PHE A 80 -13.73 5.55 3.28
C PHE A 80 -14.31 5.40 1.85
N PRO A 81 -14.19 6.44 0.98
CA PRO A 81 -14.86 6.48 -0.32
C PRO A 81 -13.87 6.40 -1.51
N PRO A 82 -13.18 5.28 -1.74
CA PRO A 82 -12.23 5.20 -2.84
C PRO A 82 -12.92 5.15 -4.21
N GLU A 83 -12.33 5.80 -5.23
CA GLU A 83 -12.63 5.48 -6.62
C GLU A 83 -12.04 4.12 -6.98
N PRO A 84 -12.80 3.18 -7.60
CA PRO A 84 -12.29 1.88 -8.00
C PRO A 84 -11.52 1.96 -9.33
N ASN A 85 -10.49 2.76 -9.37
CA ASN A 85 -9.73 3.13 -10.57
C ASN A 85 -8.21 2.96 -10.42
N GLY A 86 -7.75 2.22 -9.40
CA GLY A 86 -6.33 1.93 -9.14
C GLY A 86 -6.12 1.27 -7.79
N PHE A 87 -4.91 0.79 -7.57
CA PHE A 87 -4.47 0.19 -6.32
C PHE A 87 -4.28 1.25 -5.23
N LEU A 88 -4.61 0.89 -3.99
CA LEU A 88 -4.37 1.75 -2.84
C LEU A 88 -2.88 1.86 -2.53
N HIS A 89 -2.47 3.02 -2.03
CA HIS A 89 -1.10 3.29 -1.59
C HIS A 89 -1.08 3.74 -0.11
N ILE A 90 0.11 3.92 0.45
CA ILE A 90 0.30 4.30 1.87
C ILE A 90 -0.46 5.58 2.27
N GLY A 91 -0.68 6.52 1.35
CA GLY A 91 -1.50 7.70 1.61
C GLY A 91 -2.97 7.35 1.89
N HIS A 92 -3.52 6.35 1.18
CA HIS A 92 -4.86 5.82 1.47
C HIS A 92 -4.90 5.08 2.80
N ALA A 93 -3.83 4.36 3.18
CA ALA A 93 -3.74 3.70 4.48
C ALA A 93 -3.91 4.69 5.64
N LYS A 94 -3.35 5.92 5.53
CA LYS A 94 -3.58 6.98 6.52
C LYS A 94 -5.07 7.33 6.65
N SER A 95 -5.77 7.49 5.54
CA SER A 95 -7.21 7.79 5.54
C SER A 95 -8.05 6.64 6.09
N ILE A 96 -7.71 5.41 5.73
CA ILE A 96 -8.36 4.19 6.24
C ILE A 96 -8.19 4.11 7.75
N CYS A 97 -6.95 4.19 8.25
CA CYS A 97 -6.66 4.13 9.69
C CYS A 97 -7.39 5.23 10.48
N LEU A 98 -7.51 6.43 9.88
CA LEU A 98 -8.21 7.55 10.51
C LEU A 98 -9.71 7.31 10.59
N ASN A 99 -10.38 7.01 9.47
CA ASN A 99 -11.82 6.86 9.41
C ASN A 99 -12.32 5.65 10.22
N PHE A 100 -11.72 4.48 10.01
CA PHE A 100 -12.05 3.27 10.76
C PHE A 100 -11.62 3.37 12.24
N GLY A 101 -10.47 3.99 12.50
CA GLY A 101 -9.97 4.20 13.84
C GLY A 101 -10.87 5.11 14.67
N ILE A 102 -11.38 6.20 14.10
CA ILE A 102 -12.35 7.11 14.73
C ILE A 102 -13.66 6.35 15.02
N ALA A 103 -14.23 5.67 14.04
CA ALA A 103 -15.45 4.91 14.24
C ALA A 103 -15.31 3.92 15.42
N LYS A 104 -14.22 3.15 15.42
CA LYS A 104 -13.93 2.20 16.50
C LYS A 104 -13.77 2.88 17.85
N GLN A 105 -13.06 4.02 17.91
CA GLN A 105 -12.80 4.76 19.14
C GLN A 105 -14.08 5.27 19.80
N TYR A 106 -15.04 5.76 18.99
CA TYR A 106 -16.30 6.31 19.47
C TYR A 106 -17.45 5.32 19.51
N GLY A 107 -17.19 4.02 19.26
CA GLY A 107 -18.24 2.99 19.20
C GLY A 107 -19.25 3.21 18.08
N GLY A 108 -18.81 3.87 17.02
CA GLY A 108 -19.61 4.21 15.85
C GLY A 108 -19.44 3.25 14.69
N GLN A 109 -19.72 3.72 13.49
CA GLN A 109 -19.69 2.93 12.25
C GLN A 109 -18.77 3.56 11.21
N CYS A 110 -18.18 2.73 10.34
CA CYS A 110 -17.43 3.18 9.18
C CYS A 110 -17.86 2.39 7.93
N ASN A 111 -18.34 3.10 6.92
CA ASN A 111 -18.73 2.51 5.65
C ASN A 111 -17.55 2.50 4.66
N LEU A 112 -17.53 1.48 3.79
CA LEU A 112 -16.77 1.48 2.55
C LEU A 112 -17.71 1.83 1.41
N ARG A 113 -17.51 2.97 0.75
CA ARG A 113 -18.28 3.36 -0.42
C ARG A 113 -17.37 3.53 -1.63
N PHE A 114 -17.61 2.74 -2.66
CA PHE A 114 -16.95 2.96 -3.94
C PHE A 114 -17.56 4.16 -4.65
N ASP A 115 -16.76 5.16 -4.94
CA ASP A 115 -17.15 6.31 -5.77
C ASP A 115 -17.00 5.93 -7.25
N ASP A 116 -17.98 5.17 -7.74
CA ASP A 116 -18.03 4.62 -9.08
C ASP A 116 -18.91 5.48 -10.01
N THR A 117 -18.68 6.78 -10.03
CA THR A 117 -19.42 7.73 -10.88
C THR A 117 -18.84 7.88 -12.29
N ASN A 118 -17.66 7.31 -12.57
CA ASN A 118 -16.99 7.44 -13.85
C ASN A 118 -16.81 6.08 -14.56
N PRO A 119 -17.68 5.72 -15.52
CA PRO A 119 -17.73 4.38 -16.12
C PRO A 119 -16.49 4.00 -16.93
N THR A 120 -15.66 4.96 -17.34
CA THR A 120 -14.52 4.70 -18.23
C THR A 120 -13.22 4.34 -17.51
N LYS A 121 -13.19 4.37 -16.20
CA LYS A 121 -11.96 4.20 -15.40
C LYS A 121 -12.06 3.12 -14.32
N GLU A 122 -13.20 2.50 -14.18
CA GLU A 122 -13.53 1.63 -13.07
C GLU A 122 -13.44 0.17 -13.49
N ASP A 123 -12.83 -0.66 -12.63
CA ASP A 123 -12.65 -2.08 -12.85
C ASP A 123 -12.93 -2.88 -11.57
N VAL A 124 -13.52 -4.06 -11.74
CA VAL A 124 -13.81 -5.01 -10.65
C VAL A 124 -12.52 -5.45 -9.95
N GLU A 125 -11.40 -5.57 -10.67
CA GLU A 125 -10.10 -5.90 -10.09
C GLU A 125 -9.70 -4.90 -9.00
N TYR A 126 -9.94 -3.60 -9.24
CA TYR A 126 -9.63 -2.58 -8.24
C TYR A 126 -10.56 -2.64 -7.03
N VAL A 127 -11.85 -2.95 -7.24
CA VAL A 127 -12.81 -3.16 -6.14
C VAL A 127 -12.32 -4.28 -5.21
N ASP A 128 -11.98 -5.44 -5.77
CA ASP A 128 -11.51 -6.60 -5.00
C ASP A 128 -10.19 -6.30 -4.28
N SER A 129 -9.26 -5.63 -4.95
CA SER A 129 -7.98 -5.22 -4.34
C SER A 129 -8.18 -4.27 -3.18
N ILE A 130 -9.04 -3.26 -3.32
CA ILE A 130 -9.35 -2.28 -2.27
C ILE A 130 -9.96 -2.97 -1.05
N MET A 131 -10.93 -3.86 -1.26
CA MET A 131 -11.55 -4.63 -0.18
C MET A 131 -10.53 -5.51 0.55
N ALA A 132 -9.66 -6.18 -0.19
CA ALA A 132 -8.58 -6.99 0.37
C ALA A 132 -7.59 -6.15 1.18
N ASP A 133 -7.24 -4.96 0.71
CA ASP A 133 -6.31 -4.06 1.39
C ASP A 133 -6.87 -3.50 2.70
N VAL A 134 -8.15 -3.11 2.73
CA VAL A 134 -8.82 -2.66 3.97
C VAL A 134 -8.82 -3.77 5.02
N ARG A 135 -9.18 -5.00 4.62
CA ARG A 135 -9.16 -6.16 5.52
C ARG A 135 -7.75 -6.50 5.98
N TRP A 136 -6.78 -6.47 5.09
CA TRP A 136 -5.39 -6.73 5.46
C TRP A 136 -4.86 -5.70 6.46
N LEU A 137 -5.26 -4.43 6.36
CA LEU A 137 -4.95 -3.42 7.38
C LEU A 137 -5.62 -3.67 8.73
N GLY A 138 -6.48 -4.69 8.86
CA GLY A 138 -7.13 -5.09 10.09
C GLY A 138 -8.45 -4.38 10.36
N PHE A 139 -9.11 -3.89 9.30
CA PHE A 139 -10.41 -3.25 9.39
C PHE A 139 -11.46 -4.02 8.59
N ASP A 140 -12.69 -3.90 9.02
CA ASP A 140 -13.88 -4.31 8.27
C ASP A 140 -14.90 -3.18 8.33
N TRP A 141 -15.78 -3.13 7.36
CA TRP A 141 -16.77 -2.05 7.22
C TRP A 141 -18.14 -2.48 7.73
N ASP A 142 -18.90 -1.51 8.22
CA ASP A 142 -20.28 -1.72 8.67
C ASP A 142 -21.26 -1.76 7.49
N GLY A 143 -21.05 -0.90 6.49
CA GLY A 143 -21.82 -0.86 5.26
C GLY A 143 -20.91 -0.85 4.02
N LEU A 144 -21.31 -1.60 3.00
CA LEU A 144 -20.70 -1.59 1.66
C LEU A 144 -21.65 -0.93 0.68
N HIS A 145 -21.23 0.18 0.10
CA HIS A 145 -22.03 1.00 -0.79
C HIS A 145 -21.29 1.34 -2.07
N TYR A 146 -22.05 1.74 -3.07
CA TYR A 146 -21.55 2.25 -4.35
C TYR A 146 -22.29 3.55 -4.69
N ALA A 147 -21.61 4.55 -5.22
CA ALA A 147 -22.27 5.76 -5.69
C ALA A 147 -23.31 5.47 -6.77
N SER A 148 -23.07 4.44 -7.58
CA SER A 148 -24.02 3.96 -8.60
C SER A 148 -25.33 3.40 -8.04
N ASP A 149 -25.37 2.98 -6.77
CA ASP A 149 -26.64 2.59 -6.11
C ASP A 149 -27.60 3.77 -5.97
N TYR A 150 -27.07 4.98 -5.99
CA TYR A 150 -27.80 6.23 -5.75
C TYR A 150 -28.13 6.99 -7.03
N PHE A 151 -27.79 6.51 -8.21
CA PHE A 151 -27.97 7.24 -9.49
C PHE A 151 -29.40 7.72 -9.71
N GLN A 152 -30.40 6.91 -9.39
CA GLN A 152 -31.81 7.34 -9.53
C GLN A 152 -32.14 8.47 -8.53
N GLN A 153 -31.74 8.34 -7.27
CA GLN A 153 -32.01 9.38 -6.27
C GLN A 153 -31.28 10.68 -6.59
N LEU A 154 -30.03 10.58 -7.08
CA LEU A 154 -29.27 11.75 -7.53
C LEU A 154 -29.95 12.44 -8.70
N TYR A 155 -30.48 11.67 -9.66
CA TYR A 155 -31.25 12.21 -10.77
C TYR A 155 -32.53 12.93 -10.29
N ASP A 156 -33.28 12.33 -9.37
CA ASP A 156 -34.51 12.92 -8.82
C ASP A 156 -34.19 14.22 -8.06
N TRP A 157 -33.11 14.30 -7.35
CA TRP A 157 -32.65 15.52 -6.69
C TRP A 157 -32.16 16.58 -7.69
N ALA A 158 -31.55 16.19 -8.79
CA ALA A 158 -31.21 17.13 -9.86
C ALA A 158 -32.48 17.74 -10.49
N VAL A 159 -33.54 16.93 -10.72
CA VAL A 159 -34.87 17.42 -11.15
C VAL A 159 -35.47 18.38 -10.11
N GLN A 160 -35.31 18.10 -8.81
CA GLN A 160 -35.76 19.02 -7.75
C GLN A 160 -35.06 20.37 -7.84
N LEU A 161 -33.71 20.39 -8.04
CA LEU A 161 -32.95 21.62 -8.21
C LEU A 161 -33.34 22.39 -9.47
N ILE A 162 -33.64 21.72 -10.57
CA ILE A 162 -34.18 22.37 -11.79
C ILE A 162 -35.54 23.03 -11.49
N ARG A 163 -36.44 22.32 -10.83
CA ARG A 163 -37.76 22.85 -10.44
C ARG A 163 -37.65 24.07 -9.52
N ALA A 164 -36.65 24.10 -8.65
CA ALA A 164 -36.37 25.23 -7.78
C ALA A 164 -35.66 26.40 -8.50
N GLY A 165 -35.35 26.27 -9.80
CA GLY A 165 -34.60 27.28 -10.55
C GLY A 165 -33.12 27.36 -10.16
N LYS A 166 -32.58 26.30 -9.52
CA LYS A 166 -31.20 26.21 -9.03
C LYS A 166 -30.26 25.39 -9.92
N ALA A 167 -30.75 24.89 -11.05
CA ALA A 167 -29.96 24.21 -12.06
C ALA A 167 -30.50 24.48 -13.47
N PHE A 168 -29.65 24.43 -14.47
CA PHE A 168 -29.99 24.65 -15.86
C PHE A 168 -29.18 23.77 -16.80
N VAL A 169 -29.76 23.38 -17.93
CA VAL A 169 -29.06 22.68 -19.02
C VAL A 169 -28.29 23.69 -19.87
N CYS A 170 -27.01 23.40 -20.09
CA CYS A 170 -26.06 24.27 -20.79
C CYS A 170 -25.52 23.55 -22.03
N ASP A 171 -25.57 24.21 -23.19
CA ASP A 171 -25.10 23.65 -24.47
C ASP A 171 -23.66 24.09 -24.80
N LEU A 172 -22.98 24.78 -23.89
CA LEU A 172 -21.57 25.14 -24.06
C LEU A 172 -20.67 23.91 -24.00
N THR A 173 -19.64 23.89 -24.83
CA THR A 173 -18.57 22.89 -24.76
C THR A 173 -17.76 23.03 -23.46
N ALA A 174 -16.99 22.02 -23.12
CA ALA A 174 -16.13 22.05 -21.91
C ALA A 174 -15.17 23.24 -21.93
N ASP A 175 -14.60 23.60 -23.08
CA ASP A 175 -13.69 24.74 -23.22
C ASP A 175 -14.43 26.07 -23.04
N GLN A 176 -15.61 26.21 -23.65
CA GLN A 176 -16.46 27.39 -23.46
C GLN A 176 -16.93 27.53 -22.01
N VAL A 177 -17.28 26.42 -21.33
CA VAL A 177 -17.62 26.44 -19.89
C VAL A 177 -16.43 26.94 -19.08
N ARG A 178 -15.21 26.49 -19.40
CA ARG A 178 -13.97 26.95 -18.73
C ARG A 178 -13.74 28.45 -18.95
N GLU A 179 -13.92 28.94 -20.16
CA GLU A 179 -13.79 30.35 -20.51
C GLU A 179 -14.82 31.20 -19.76
N HIS A 180 -16.10 30.82 -19.81
CA HIS A 180 -17.18 31.52 -19.12
C HIS A 180 -17.04 31.53 -17.59
N ARG A 181 -16.35 30.55 -17.02
CA ARG A 181 -16.11 30.48 -15.56
C ARG A 181 -15.18 31.59 -15.06
N GLY A 182 -14.38 32.18 -15.95
CA GLY A 182 -13.39 33.20 -15.60
C GLY A 182 -12.15 32.65 -14.92
N THR A 183 -11.39 33.52 -14.29
CA THR A 183 -10.11 33.22 -13.62
C THR A 183 -10.20 33.50 -12.12
N LEU A 184 -9.11 33.29 -11.38
CA LEU A 184 -9.06 33.65 -9.96
C LEU A 184 -9.22 35.15 -9.71
N THR A 185 -8.87 35.98 -10.68
CA THR A 185 -8.88 37.46 -10.60
C THR A 185 -10.04 38.09 -11.38
N GLU A 186 -10.68 37.35 -12.27
CA GLU A 186 -11.80 37.80 -13.09
C GLU A 186 -13.04 37.00 -12.79
N PRO A 187 -14.22 37.63 -12.59
CA PRO A 187 -15.47 36.92 -12.37
C PRO A 187 -15.89 36.14 -13.61
N GLY A 188 -16.76 35.16 -13.42
CA GLY A 188 -17.37 34.44 -14.53
C GLY A 188 -18.39 35.29 -15.28
N THR A 189 -18.67 34.90 -16.51
CA THR A 189 -19.73 35.48 -17.36
C THR A 189 -20.87 34.48 -17.51
N PRO A 190 -22.13 34.94 -17.54
CA PRO A 190 -23.28 34.02 -17.66
C PRO A 190 -23.26 33.30 -19.01
N SER A 191 -23.58 32.01 -18.96
CA SER A 191 -23.89 31.25 -20.17
C SER A 191 -25.16 31.80 -20.83
N PRO A 192 -25.25 31.83 -22.16
CA PRO A 192 -26.49 32.17 -22.87
C PRO A 192 -27.68 31.31 -22.46
N TYR A 193 -27.42 30.16 -21.90
CA TYR A 193 -28.45 29.16 -21.50
C TYR A 193 -28.85 29.22 -20.02
N ARG A 194 -28.22 30.13 -19.26
CA ARG A 194 -28.38 30.22 -17.79
C ARG A 194 -29.81 30.55 -17.38
N ASP A 195 -30.51 31.29 -18.20
CA ASP A 195 -31.87 31.78 -17.91
C ASP A 195 -32.98 31.04 -18.67
N ARG A 196 -32.71 29.83 -19.18
CA ARG A 196 -33.73 28.94 -19.72
C ARG A 196 -34.85 28.70 -18.70
N SER A 197 -36.07 28.59 -19.20
CA SER A 197 -37.23 28.29 -18.33
C SER A 197 -37.08 26.92 -17.64
N VAL A 198 -37.73 26.79 -16.48
CA VAL A 198 -37.76 25.52 -15.75
C VAL A 198 -38.33 24.40 -16.62
N ALA A 199 -39.38 24.67 -17.39
CA ALA A 199 -40.01 23.67 -18.26
C ALA A 199 -39.05 23.18 -19.36
N GLU A 200 -38.31 24.11 -20.00
CA GLU A 200 -37.30 23.76 -21.01
C GLU A 200 -36.15 22.96 -20.42
N ASN A 201 -35.65 23.35 -19.24
CA ASN A 201 -34.59 22.62 -18.56
C ASN A 201 -34.99 21.20 -18.15
N LEU A 202 -36.25 21.00 -17.72
CA LEU A 202 -36.79 19.68 -17.39
C LEU A 202 -36.87 18.79 -18.64
N ASP A 203 -37.40 19.32 -19.75
CA ASP A 203 -37.50 18.60 -21.03
C ASP A 203 -36.12 18.18 -21.52
N LEU A 204 -35.17 19.13 -21.56
CA LEU A 204 -33.79 18.86 -22.02
C LEU A 204 -33.05 17.86 -21.12
N PHE A 205 -33.22 17.94 -19.80
CA PHE A 205 -32.55 17.00 -18.88
C PHE A 205 -33.13 15.58 -18.99
N GLU A 206 -34.46 15.46 -19.17
CA GLU A 206 -35.06 14.16 -19.45
C GLU A 206 -34.59 13.56 -20.78
N ARG A 207 -34.45 14.37 -21.82
CA ARG A 207 -33.92 13.95 -23.12
C ARG A 207 -32.43 13.59 -23.07
N MET A 208 -31.65 14.29 -22.25
CA MET A 208 -30.26 13.87 -21.94
C MET A 208 -30.26 12.46 -21.32
N ARG A 209 -31.15 12.20 -20.36
CA ARG A 209 -31.29 10.88 -19.72
C ARG A 209 -31.70 9.78 -20.69
N LYS A 210 -32.52 10.12 -21.69
CA LYS A 210 -32.98 9.19 -22.76
C LYS A 210 -31.92 8.93 -23.84
N GLY A 211 -30.78 9.61 -23.80
CA GLY A 211 -29.68 9.42 -24.76
C GLY A 211 -29.92 10.10 -26.12
N GLU A 212 -30.78 11.11 -26.18
CA GLU A 212 -31.07 11.81 -27.45
C GLU A 212 -29.91 12.71 -27.93
N PHE A 213 -28.93 12.99 -27.11
CA PHE A 213 -27.82 13.88 -27.41
C PHE A 213 -26.47 13.17 -27.35
N PRO A 214 -25.51 13.50 -28.23
CA PRO A 214 -24.19 12.92 -28.22
C PRO A 214 -23.36 13.40 -27.01
N ASP A 215 -22.26 12.68 -26.73
CA ASP A 215 -21.30 13.02 -25.68
C ASP A 215 -20.80 14.46 -25.84
N GLY A 216 -20.74 15.17 -24.71
CA GLY A 216 -20.27 16.55 -24.68
C GLY A 216 -21.20 17.61 -25.23
N ALA A 217 -22.38 17.24 -25.79
CA ALA A 217 -23.31 18.20 -26.38
C ALA A 217 -23.98 19.10 -25.33
N ARG A 218 -24.22 18.58 -24.13
CA ARG A 218 -24.89 19.28 -23.04
C ARG A 218 -24.38 18.83 -21.69
N THR A 219 -24.48 19.76 -20.71
CA THR A 219 -24.25 19.48 -19.29
C THR A 219 -25.39 20.04 -18.46
N LEU A 220 -25.66 19.45 -17.29
CA LEU A 220 -26.48 20.11 -16.28
C LEU A 220 -25.53 20.87 -15.36
N ARG A 221 -25.82 22.16 -15.11
CA ARG A 221 -25.03 23.03 -14.24
C ARG A 221 -25.87 23.57 -13.09
N ALA A 222 -25.28 23.68 -11.90
CA ALA A 222 -25.89 24.42 -10.82
C ALA A 222 -25.88 25.93 -11.11
N LYS A 223 -26.92 26.64 -10.67
CA LYS A 223 -27.06 28.09 -10.80
C LYS A 223 -26.76 28.74 -9.46
N ILE A 224 -25.51 29.21 -9.26
CA ILE A 224 -25.03 29.74 -7.99
C ILE A 224 -24.57 31.20 -8.14
N ASP A 225 -23.26 31.46 -8.09
CA ASP A 225 -22.69 32.81 -8.10
C ASP A 225 -21.45 32.88 -8.99
N LEU A 226 -21.57 33.55 -10.14
CA LEU A 226 -20.48 33.72 -11.09
C LEU A 226 -19.40 34.70 -10.60
N ALA A 227 -19.71 35.53 -9.60
CA ALA A 227 -18.77 36.47 -9.00
C ALA A 227 -18.02 35.88 -7.79
N SER A 228 -18.36 34.66 -7.37
CA SER A 228 -17.73 34.03 -6.22
C SER A 228 -16.21 33.97 -6.36
N PRO A 229 -15.44 34.33 -5.33
CA PRO A 229 -13.99 34.11 -5.31
C PRO A 229 -13.63 32.62 -5.37
N ASN A 230 -14.53 31.73 -4.94
CA ASN A 230 -14.39 30.29 -5.10
C ASN A 230 -14.91 29.83 -6.45
N ILE A 231 -13.99 29.44 -7.34
CA ILE A 231 -14.31 28.99 -8.70
C ILE A 231 -15.32 27.81 -8.69
N ASN A 232 -15.30 26.96 -7.67
CA ASN A 232 -16.20 25.81 -7.59
C ASN A 232 -17.68 26.22 -7.41
N LEU A 233 -17.95 27.45 -6.99
CA LEU A 233 -19.31 28.00 -6.87
C LEU A 233 -19.78 28.75 -8.13
N ARG A 234 -18.95 28.83 -9.17
CA ARG A 234 -19.29 29.54 -10.42
C ARG A 234 -20.00 28.61 -11.41
N ASP A 235 -21.26 28.35 -11.15
CA ASP A 235 -22.14 27.48 -11.95
C ASP A 235 -21.49 26.14 -12.33
N PRO A 236 -21.13 25.29 -11.36
CA PRO A 236 -20.40 24.04 -11.59
C PRO A 236 -21.24 23.03 -12.36
N VAL A 237 -20.56 22.15 -13.09
CA VAL A 237 -21.20 21.02 -13.79
C VAL A 237 -21.64 19.97 -12.78
N MET A 238 -22.91 19.55 -12.87
CA MET A 238 -23.51 18.49 -12.05
C MET A 238 -23.58 17.16 -12.81
N TYR A 239 -23.98 17.20 -14.09
CA TYR A 239 -24.07 16.01 -14.97
C TYR A 239 -23.42 16.27 -16.32
N ARG A 240 -22.83 15.21 -16.87
CA ARG A 240 -22.32 15.14 -18.23
C ARG A 240 -22.98 14.00 -18.99
N ILE A 241 -23.03 14.12 -20.33
CA ILE A 241 -23.43 13.03 -21.21
C ILE A 241 -22.21 12.19 -21.53
N LEU A 242 -22.30 10.88 -21.32
CA LEU A 242 -21.26 9.92 -21.63
C LEU A 242 -21.88 8.56 -21.94
N HIS A 243 -21.86 8.15 -23.21
CA HIS A 243 -22.31 6.83 -23.63
C HIS A 243 -21.18 5.81 -23.43
N ALA A 244 -21.16 5.23 -22.25
CA ALA A 244 -20.17 4.23 -21.85
C ALA A 244 -20.81 3.16 -20.97
N HIS A 245 -20.32 1.94 -21.07
CA HIS A 245 -20.73 0.83 -20.23
C HIS A 245 -20.20 1.01 -18.81
N HIS A 246 -21.10 0.94 -17.82
CA HIS A 246 -20.74 1.03 -16.41
C HIS A 246 -20.65 -0.35 -15.79
N HIS A 247 -19.61 -0.64 -15.01
CA HIS A 247 -19.32 -1.96 -14.46
C HIS A 247 -20.45 -2.58 -13.62
N ARG A 248 -21.38 -1.77 -13.07
CA ARG A 248 -22.53 -2.25 -12.28
C ARG A 248 -23.87 -1.99 -12.94
N THR A 249 -24.08 -0.81 -13.52
CA THR A 249 -25.37 -0.43 -14.10
C THR A 249 -25.48 -0.72 -15.59
N GLY A 250 -24.40 -1.21 -16.22
CA GLY A 250 -24.36 -1.51 -17.66
C GLY A 250 -24.64 -0.27 -18.50
N ASP A 251 -25.55 -0.39 -19.45
CA ASP A 251 -25.96 0.68 -20.37
C ASP A 251 -27.24 1.41 -19.91
N ALA A 252 -27.64 1.22 -18.65
CA ALA A 252 -28.86 1.82 -18.12
C ALA A 252 -28.78 3.36 -18.01
N TRP A 253 -27.60 3.93 -17.99
CA TRP A 253 -27.34 5.37 -17.89
C TRP A 253 -26.44 5.84 -19.01
N CYS A 254 -26.70 7.05 -19.52
CA CYS A 254 -25.86 7.78 -20.47
C CYS A 254 -25.56 9.20 -20.01
N ILE A 255 -26.03 9.57 -18.81
CA ILE A 255 -25.61 10.78 -18.08
C ILE A 255 -25.06 10.34 -16.74
N TYR A 256 -23.96 10.95 -16.31
CA TYR A 256 -23.28 10.60 -15.08
C TYR A 256 -23.05 11.84 -14.22
N PRO A 257 -23.32 11.73 -12.90
CA PRO A 257 -23.08 12.83 -11.98
C PRO A 257 -21.57 13.11 -11.85
N MET A 258 -21.24 14.38 -11.70
CA MET A 258 -19.89 14.78 -11.33
C MET A 258 -19.63 14.54 -9.84
N TYR A 259 -18.37 14.34 -9.49
CA TYR A 259 -17.94 14.09 -8.10
C TYR A 259 -18.55 15.09 -7.10
N ASP A 260 -18.38 16.39 -7.36
CA ASP A 260 -18.86 17.43 -6.43
C ASP A 260 -20.38 17.43 -6.22
N TYR A 261 -21.13 16.91 -7.17
CA TYR A 261 -22.58 16.73 -7.02
C TYR A 261 -22.92 15.44 -6.27
N ALA A 262 -22.27 14.33 -6.60
CA ALA A 262 -22.62 13.02 -6.05
C ALA A 262 -22.18 12.82 -4.60
N HIS A 263 -21.06 13.39 -4.21
CA HIS A 263 -20.34 13.06 -2.97
C HIS A 263 -21.13 13.43 -1.70
N GLY A 264 -21.55 14.68 -1.57
CA GLY A 264 -22.29 15.15 -0.40
C GLY A 264 -23.65 14.48 -0.25
N GLN A 265 -24.31 14.20 -1.36
CA GLN A 265 -25.60 13.52 -1.41
C GLN A 265 -25.46 12.04 -1.03
N SER A 266 -24.41 11.37 -1.47
CA SER A 266 -24.10 10.01 -1.04
C SER A 266 -23.81 9.94 0.46
N ASP A 267 -23.03 10.87 0.99
CA ASP A 267 -22.79 10.98 2.44
C ASP A 267 -24.11 11.20 3.20
N SER A 268 -25.01 12.04 2.67
CA SER A 268 -26.34 12.29 3.27
C SER A 268 -27.22 11.04 3.30
N LEU A 269 -27.25 10.27 2.20
CA LEU A 269 -28.02 9.03 2.10
C LEU A 269 -27.55 7.97 3.10
N GLU A 270 -26.26 7.87 3.29
CA GLU A 270 -25.63 6.94 4.24
C GLU A 270 -25.62 7.46 5.68
N ARG A 271 -26.15 8.64 5.93
CA ARG A 271 -26.16 9.27 7.26
C ARG A 271 -24.76 9.46 7.85
N ILE A 272 -23.78 9.74 7.00
CA ILE A 272 -22.42 10.05 7.45
C ILE A 272 -22.45 11.32 8.31
N THR A 273 -22.01 11.22 9.56
CA THR A 273 -22.00 12.35 10.48
C THR A 273 -20.78 13.25 10.28
N HIS A 274 -19.62 12.63 10.07
CA HIS A 274 -18.34 13.28 9.88
C HIS A 274 -17.70 12.76 8.60
N SER A 275 -17.72 13.59 7.56
CA SER A 275 -17.17 13.35 6.24
C SER A 275 -15.72 13.80 6.20
N ILE A 276 -14.79 12.89 6.51
CA ILE A 276 -13.37 13.19 6.67
C ILE A 276 -12.65 12.95 5.34
N CYS A 277 -11.96 13.99 4.83
CA CYS A 277 -11.24 13.96 3.56
C CYS A 277 -9.92 14.76 3.63
N THR A 278 -9.17 14.80 2.53
CA THR A 278 -7.91 15.54 2.47
C THR A 278 -8.13 17.02 2.16
N LEU A 279 -7.12 17.87 2.47
CA LEU A 279 -7.17 19.33 2.29
C LEU A 279 -7.46 19.78 0.85
N GLU A 280 -7.26 18.93 -0.12
CA GLU A 280 -7.59 19.19 -1.53
C GLU A 280 -9.06 19.55 -1.71
N PHE A 281 -9.94 19.05 -0.83
CA PHE A 281 -11.39 19.26 -0.86
C PHE A 281 -11.88 20.44 -0.02
N GLU A 282 -10.99 21.17 0.65
CA GLU A 282 -11.38 22.33 1.46
C GLU A 282 -12.11 23.39 0.63
N ILE A 283 -11.60 23.67 -0.58
CA ILE A 283 -12.24 24.60 -1.51
C ILE A 283 -13.54 24.07 -2.13
N HIS A 284 -13.78 22.76 -2.07
CA HIS A 284 -15.02 22.11 -2.54
C HIS A 284 -16.12 22.10 -1.47
N ARG A 285 -15.76 22.23 -0.17
CA ARG A 285 -16.74 22.17 0.93
C ARG A 285 -17.89 23.17 0.81
N PRO A 286 -17.71 24.44 0.38
CA PRO A 286 -18.83 25.35 0.21
C PRO A 286 -19.85 24.86 -0.84
N LEU A 287 -19.40 24.16 -1.90
CA LEU A 287 -20.29 23.57 -2.88
C LEU A 287 -21.00 22.32 -2.33
N TYR A 288 -20.30 21.49 -1.57
CA TYR A 288 -20.86 20.36 -0.84
C TYR A 288 -22.01 20.82 0.09
N ASP A 289 -21.75 21.83 0.91
CA ASP A 289 -22.73 22.38 1.84
C ASP A 289 -23.92 23.00 1.09
N TRP A 290 -23.68 23.68 -0.04
CA TRP A 290 -24.70 24.29 -0.86
C TRP A 290 -25.71 23.24 -1.38
N PHE A 291 -25.24 22.13 -1.95
CA PHE A 291 -26.14 21.06 -2.43
C PHE A 291 -26.97 20.46 -1.29
N VAL A 292 -26.34 20.16 -0.17
CA VAL A 292 -27.02 19.58 1.00
C VAL A 292 -28.13 20.52 1.52
N GLN A 293 -27.82 21.82 1.59
CA GLN A 293 -28.76 22.84 2.04
C GLN A 293 -29.91 23.05 1.06
N GLU A 294 -29.63 23.21 -0.24
CA GLU A 294 -30.65 23.48 -1.26
C GLU A 294 -31.61 22.28 -1.45
N LEU A 295 -31.13 21.07 -1.22
CA LEU A 295 -31.95 19.86 -1.27
C LEU A 295 -32.71 19.60 0.04
N GLY A 296 -32.31 20.24 1.15
CA GLY A 296 -32.91 20.03 2.47
C GLY A 296 -32.70 18.61 3.01
N ILE A 297 -31.57 17.99 2.70
CA ILE A 297 -31.22 16.62 3.08
C ILE A 297 -30.37 16.58 4.34
N PHE A 298 -30.11 15.38 4.87
CA PHE A 298 -29.31 15.20 6.06
C PHE A 298 -27.93 15.87 5.90
N PRO A 299 -27.50 16.74 6.85
CA PRO A 299 -26.29 17.53 6.75
C PRO A 299 -25.06 16.82 7.34
N PRO A 300 -24.27 16.10 6.54
CA PRO A 300 -22.96 15.61 7.00
C PRO A 300 -22.03 16.79 7.25
N ARG A 301 -21.06 16.61 8.14
CA ARG A 301 -20.03 17.63 8.40
C ARG A 301 -18.72 17.23 7.72
N GLN A 302 -18.34 17.92 6.65
CA GLN A 302 -17.05 17.71 5.98
C GLN A 302 -15.92 18.34 6.81
N ILE A 303 -14.84 17.58 6.99
CA ILE A 303 -13.65 17.97 7.74
C ILE A 303 -12.43 17.53 6.94
N GLU A 304 -11.47 18.43 6.73
CA GLU A 304 -10.29 18.16 5.93
C GLU A 304 -9.03 18.06 6.79
N PHE A 305 -8.11 17.16 6.38
CA PHE A 305 -6.81 16.97 7.01
C PHE A 305 -5.69 16.89 5.94
N ALA A 306 -4.45 17.16 6.36
CA ALA A 306 -3.31 17.11 5.47
C ALA A 306 -3.03 15.69 4.99
N ARG A 307 -2.90 15.52 3.67
CA ARG A 307 -2.51 14.25 3.06
C ARG A 307 -1.10 13.84 3.50
N LEU A 308 -0.81 12.55 3.39
CA LEU A 308 0.55 12.03 3.58
C LEU A 308 1.43 12.37 2.38
N ASN A 309 2.58 12.98 2.63
CA ASN A 309 3.68 13.07 1.68
C ASN A 309 4.90 12.41 2.32
N LEU A 310 5.57 11.53 1.57
CA LEU A 310 6.78 10.82 2.02
C LEU A 310 7.98 11.23 1.18
N THR A 311 9.14 11.29 1.83
CA THR A 311 10.42 11.44 1.13
C THR A 311 10.66 10.26 0.20
N TYR A 312 11.33 10.51 -0.92
CA TYR A 312 11.73 9.50 -1.93
C TYR A 312 10.56 8.68 -2.52
N THR A 313 9.33 9.22 -2.47
CA THR A 313 8.13 8.47 -2.82
C THR A 313 7.22 9.28 -3.73
N VAL A 314 6.69 8.62 -4.76
CA VAL A 314 5.63 9.14 -5.63
C VAL A 314 4.31 8.48 -5.26
N MET A 315 3.27 9.30 -5.00
CA MET A 315 1.92 8.81 -4.71
C MET A 315 0.87 9.28 -5.74
N SER A 316 1.31 10.03 -6.76
CA SER A 316 0.43 10.41 -7.87
C SER A 316 0.06 9.17 -8.69
N LYS A 317 -1.24 8.89 -8.80
CA LYS A 317 -1.78 7.76 -9.55
C LYS A 317 -1.24 7.71 -10.98
N ARG A 318 -1.22 8.85 -11.68
CA ARG A 318 -0.71 8.93 -13.07
C ARG A 318 0.75 8.50 -13.16
N ARG A 319 1.60 8.93 -12.21
CA ARG A 319 3.01 8.54 -12.20
C ARG A 319 3.19 7.07 -11.81
N LEU A 320 2.39 6.56 -10.87
CA LEU A 320 2.42 5.13 -10.50
C LEU A 320 2.00 4.25 -11.68
N LEU A 321 0.97 4.66 -12.43
CA LEU A 321 0.56 3.96 -13.65
C LEU A 321 1.68 3.96 -14.71
N SER A 322 2.33 5.11 -14.93
CA SER A 322 3.48 5.21 -15.85
C SER A 322 4.63 4.28 -15.45
N LEU A 323 4.91 4.11 -14.14
CA LEU A 323 5.94 3.16 -13.68
C LEU A 323 5.65 1.72 -14.12
N VAL A 324 4.36 1.33 -14.08
CA VAL A 324 3.92 -0.01 -14.49
C VAL A 324 3.92 -0.14 -16.01
N GLU A 325 3.30 0.80 -16.72
CA GLU A 325 3.15 0.76 -18.18
C GLU A 325 4.49 0.86 -18.92
N GLU A 326 5.42 1.63 -18.40
CA GLU A 326 6.77 1.82 -18.98
C GLU A 326 7.76 0.73 -18.52
N GLY A 327 7.34 -0.21 -17.67
CA GLY A 327 8.15 -1.34 -17.23
C GLY A 327 9.29 -0.97 -16.25
N HIS A 328 9.20 0.16 -15.55
CA HIS A 328 10.16 0.52 -14.49
C HIS A 328 10.00 -0.36 -13.24
N VAL A 329 8.82 -0.92 -13.05
CA VAL A 329 8.47 -1.90 -12.02
C VAL A 329 7.72 -3.07 -12.66
N THR A 330 7.66 -4.21 -11.97
CA THR A 330 7.06 -5.46 -12.49
C THR A 330 5.53 -5.46 -12.45
N GLY A 331 4.92 -4.56 -11.70
CA GLY A 331 3.48 -4.44 -11.56
C GLY A 331 3.10 -3.58 -10.36
N TRP A 332 1.81 -3.52 -10.07
CA TRP A 332 1.27 -2.75 -8.95
C TRP A 332 1.69 -3.29 -7.58
N ASP A 333 2.06 -4.55 -7.51
CA ASP A 333 2.53 -5.24 -6.31
C ASP A 333 4.06 -5.36 -6.25
N ASP A 334 4.79 -4.67 -7.12
CA ASP A 334 6.25 -4.60 -7.03
C ASP A 334 6.68 -4.12 -5.64
N PRO A 335 7.59 -4.82 -4.96
CA PRO A 335 8.03 -4.44 -3.61
C PRO A 335 8.65 -3.06 -3.45
N ARG A 336 8.96 -2.36 -4.55
CA ARG A 336 9.44 -0.97 -4.56
C ARG A 336 8.32 0.06 -4.64
N MET A 337 7.10 -0.39 -4.96
CA MET A 337 5.93 0.48 -5.07
C MET A 337 5.40 0.87 -3.67
N PRO A 338 4.89 2.11 -3.51
CA PRO A 338 4.26 2.54 -2.26
C PRO A 338 2.80 2.04 -2.13
N THR A 339 2.36 1.17 -3.02
CA THR A 339 1.06 0.52 -2.95
C THR A 339 0.98 -0.41 -1.76
N ILE A 340 -0.21 -0.59 -1.20
CA ILE A 340 -0.42 -1.54 -0.09
C ILE A 340 -0.06 -2.96 -0.55
N ALA A 341 -0.42 -3.33 -1.78
CA ALA A 341 -0.06 -4.61 -2.37
C ALA A 341 1.47 -4.81 -2.46
N GLY A 342 2.21 -3.80 -2.93
CA GLY A 342 3.67 -3.85 -3.01
C GLY A 342 4.34 -3.92 -1.64
N MET A 343 3.85 -3.13 -0.69
CA MET A 343 4.35 -3.14 0.69
C MET A 343 4.10 -4.50 1.37
N ARG A 344 2.91 -5.07 1.18
CA ARG A 344 2.57 -6.41 1.68
C ARG A 344 3.50 -7.47 1.11
N ARG A 345 3.72 -7.48 -0.20
CA ARG A 345 4.64 -8.40 -0.88
C ARG A 345 6.08 -8.23 -0.41
N ARG A 346 6.49 -7.00 -0.09
CA ARG A 346 7.81 -6.72 0.49
C ARG A 346 7.94 -7.21 1.94
N GLY A 347 6.84 -7.49 2.63
CA GLY A 347 6.83 -7.97 4.01
C GLY A 347 6.50 -6.89 5.06
N TYR A 348 5.94 -5.76 4.67
CA TYR A 348 5.38 -4.81 5.64
C TYR A 348 4.21 -5.45 6.37
N THR A 349 4.06 -5.12 7.64
CA THR A 349 2.98 -5.63 8.48
C THR A 349 1.89 -4.58 8.64
N PRO A 350 0.61 -4.98 8.72
CA PRO A 350 -0.47 -4.03 8.96
C PRO A 350 -0.31 -3.31 10.30
N GLU A 351 0.25 -3.96 11.32
CA GLU A 351 0.53 -3.36 12.62
C GLU A 351 1.52 -2.20 12.49
N ALA A 352 2.61 -2.39 11.74
CA ALA A 352 3.61 -1.35 11.50
C ALA A 352 3.02 -0.15 10.76
N ILE A 353 2.16 -0.39 9.76
CA ILE A 353 1.50 0.69 9.01
C ILE A 353 0.53 1.46 9.91
N ARG A 354 -0.29 0.76 10.71
CA ARG A 354 -1.19 1.41 11.67
C ARG A 354 -0.41 2.22 12.71
N HIS A 355 0.69 1.67 13.23
CA HIS A 355 1.56 2.39 14.17
C HIS A 355 2.14 3.65 13.54
N PHE A 356 2.65 3.55 12.31
CA PHE A 356 3.15 4.70 11.55
C PHE A 356 2.07 5.78 11.38
N CYS A 357 0.86 5.40 10.93
CA CYS A 357 -0.25 6.33 10.76
C CYS A 357 -0.64 7.04 12.07
N ALA A 358 -0.61 6.31 13.20
CA ALA A 358 -0.86 6.89 14.52
C ALA A 358 0.26 7.85 14.94
N THR A 359 1.52 7.51 14.67
CA THR A 359 2.71 8.30 15.04
C THR A 359 2.75 9.64 14.32
N ILE A 360 2.47 9.66 13.00
CA ILE A 360 2.46 10.93 12.24
C ILE A 360 1.29 11.84 12.60
N GLY A 361 0.22 11.28 13.16
CA GLY A 361 -0.95 12.03 13.61
C GLY A 361 -1.73 12.70 12.48
N VAL A 362 -2.58 13.67 12.88
CA VAL A 362 -3.51 14.39 11.99
C VAL A 362 -3.30 15.90 12.16
N THR A 363 -3.04 16.59 11.05
CA THR A 363 -2.82 18.05 11.04
C THR A 363 -3.55 18.69 9.86
N LYS A 364 -3.68 20.03 9.90
CA LYS A 364 -4.16 20.86 8.78
C LYS A 364 -3.02 21.43 7.91
N HIS A 365 -1.78 21.06 8.20
CA HIS A 365 -0.63 21.58 7.47
C HIS A 365 0.05 20.46 6.70
N ASN A 366 0.23 20.67 5.40
CA ASN A 366 1.00 19.75 4.57
C ASN A 366 2.46 19.75 5.03
N SER A 367 2.99 18.57 5.28
CA SER A 367 4.38 18.34 5.65
C SER A 367 4.94 17.15 4.86
N LEU A 368 6.25 17.13 4.70
CA LEU A 368 6.96 16.01 4.14
C LEU A 368 7.48 15.13 5.28
N THR A 369 6.98 13.90 5.35
CA THR A 369 7.38 12.91 6.37
C THR A 369 8.55 12.09 5.85
N ASP A 370 9.58 11.91 6.66
CA ASP A 370 10.71 11.05 6.27
C ASP A 370 10.26 9.58 6.25
N VAL A 371 10.53 8.90 5.14
CA VAL A 371 10.24 7.46 4.97
C VAL A 371 10.96 6.60 6.01
N ALA A 372 12.06 7.08 6.57
CA ALA A 372 12.78 6.41 7.65
C ALA A 372 11.91 6.19 8.91
N LEU A 373 10.91 7.04 9.17
CA LEU A 373 9.96 6.81 10.25
C LEU A 373 9.07 5.60 9.99
N LEU A 374 8.60 5.42 8.76
CA LEU A 374 7.84 4.22 8.37
C LEU A 374 8.69 2.95 8.54
N GLU A 375 9.95 3.00 8.08
CA GLU A 375 10.90 1.89 8.25
C GLU A 375 11.22 1.63 9.73
N HIS A 376 11.29 2.68 10.56
CA HIS A 376 11.45 2.54 12.02
C HIS A 376 10.28 1.79 12.66
N CYS A 377 9.04 2.20 12.36
CA CYS A 377 7.84 1.52 12.85
C CYS A 377 7.81 0.03 12.44
N LEU A 378 8.28 -0.26 11.23
CA LEU A 378 8.38 -1.63 10.74
C LEU A 378 9.43 -2.45 11.51
N ARG A 379 10.62 -1.87 11.75
CA ARG A 379 11.68 -2.52 12.55
C ARG A 379 11.21 -2.78 13.98
N ASP A 380 10.52 -1.83 14.58
CA ASP A 380 10.00 -1.96 15.96
C ASP A 380 9.00 -3.13 16.07
N ASP A 381 8.10 -3.28 15.10
CA ASP A 381 7.19 -4.41 15.04
C ASP A 381 7.91 -5.74 14.78
N LEU A 382 8.77 -5.79 13.77
CA LEU A 382 9.47 -7.01 13.38
C LEU A 382 10.49 -7.46 14.44
N ASN A 383 11.13 -6.53 15.16
CA ASN A 383 12.03 -6.89 16.24
C ASN A 383 11.35 -7.71 17.34
N LYS A 384 10.09 -7.39 17.64
CA LYS A 384 9.29 -8.10 18.64
C LYS A 384 8.76 -9.45 18.16
N ARG A 385 8.43 -9.57 16.86
CA ARG A 385 7.65 -10.71 16.35
C ARG A 385 8.37 -11.62 15.38
N ALA A 386 9.34 -11.10 14.61
CA ALA A 386 9.99 -11.85 13.55
C ALA A 386 10.87 -12.97 14.10
N PRO A 387 10.73 -14.21 13.62
CA PRO A 387 11.68 -15.27 13.94
C PRO A 387 13.05 -14.96 13.36
N ARG A 388 14.11 -15.29 14.10
CA ARG A 388 15.50 -15.16 13.66
C ARG A 388 15.92 -16.44 12.96
N ILE A 389 16.66 -16.30 11.88
CA ILE A 389 17.33 -17.41 11.19
C ILE A 389 18.71 -16.97 10.75
N MET A 390 19.59 -17.93 10.48
CA MET A 390 20.89 -17.67 9.91
C MET A 390 20.87 -17.85 8.41
N ALA A 391 21.40 -16.87 7.69
CA ALA A 391 21.54 -16.89 6.24
C ALA A 391 22.85 -16.20 5.85
N VAL A 392 23.58 -16.76 4.89
CA VAL A 392 24.83 -16.24 4.40
C VAL A 392 24.65 -15.79 2.95
N LEU A 393 24.86 -14.50 2.70
CA LEU A 393 24.66 -13.87 1.38
C LEU A 393 25.93 -13.94 0.52
N HIS A 394 27.10 -13.79 1.16
CA HIS A 394 28.38 -13.86 0.48
C HIS A 394 29.24 -14.95 1.13
N PRO A 395 29.05 -16.22 0.73
CA PRO A 395 29.64 -17.35 1.45
C PRO A 395 31.16 -17.42 1.32
N LEU A 396 31.83 -17.61 2.47
CA LEU A 396 33.22 -18.03 2.59
C LEU A 396 33.24 -19.36 3.35
N LYS A 397 33.86 -20.36 2.73
CA LYS A 397 33.97 -21.70 3.31
C LYS A 397 34.86 -21.74 4.52
N VAL A 398 34.41 -22.44 5.57
CA VAL A 398 35.17 -22.72 6.79
C VAL A 398 35.20 -24.23 7.01
N VAL A 399 36.37 -24.80 7.20
CA VAL A 399 36.55 -26.21 7.56
C VAL A 399 37.04 -26.29 9.00
N ILE A 400 36.28 -26.94 9.87
CA ILE A 400 36.64 -27.18 11.28
C ILE A 400 37.46 -28.43 11.35
N THR A 401 38.79 -28.30 11.36
CA THR A 401 39.72 -29.41 11.15
C THR A 401 39.70 -30.46 12.24
N ASN A 402 39.37 -30.07 13.48
CA ASN A 402 39.26 -30.95 14.65
C ASN A 402 37.84 -31.40 14.97
N PHE A 403 36.85 -31.10 14.11
CA PHE A 403 35.48 -31.66 14.21
C PHE A 403 35.42 -33.00 13.46
N PRO A 404 34.78 -34.04 14.03
CA PRO A 404 34.75 -35.35 13.41
C PRO A 404 34.13 -35.35 12.02
N GLU A 405 34.75 -36.03 11.08
CA GLU A 405 34.27 -36.16 9.71
C GLU A 405 32.96 -36.95 9.69
N GLY A 406 31.99 -36.48 8.88
CA GLY A 406 30.65 -37.11 8.76
C GLY A 406 29.74 -36.93 10.00
N HIS A 407 30.24 -36.34 11.08
CA HIS A 407 29.42 -36.06 12.24
C HIS A 407 28.57 -34.80 12.03
N VAL A 408 27.32 -34.86 12.46
CA VAL A 408 26.40 -33.72 12.48
C VAL A 408 25.84 -33.58 13.88
N GLU A 409 25.95 -32.41 14.44
CA GLU A 409 25.38 -32.08 15.74
C GLU A 409 24.20 -31.13 15.58
N GLU A 410 23.12 -31.39 16.27
CA GLU A 410 21.98 -30.48 16.32
C GLU A 410 22.18 -29.45 17.45
N ILE A 411 22.24 -28.20 17.06
CA ILE A 411 22.39 -27.06 17.98
C ILE A 411 21.04 -26.38 18.14
N GLU A 412 20.64 -26.17 19.39
CA GLU A 412 19.43 -25.40 19.71
C GLU A 412 19.67 -23.89 19.50
N ALA A 413 18.78 -23.26 18.75
CA ALA A 413 18.78 -21.84 18.47
C ALA A 413 17.43 -21.20 18.82
N VAL A 414 17.45 -20.10 19.57
CA VAL A 414 16.25 -19.37 19.98
C VAL A 414 15.62 -18.69 18.77
N ASN A 415 14.30 -18.85 18.59
CA ASN A 415 13.58 -18.28 17.47
C ASN A 415 13.46 -16.76 17.57
N ASN A 416 13.18 -16.22 18.75
CA ASN A 416 13.17 -14.78 18.99
C ASN A 416 13.59 -14.47 20.42
N PRO A 417 14.73 -13.79 20.64
CA PRO A 417 15.17 -13.42 21.99
C PRO A 417 14.24 -12.44 22.71
N GLU A 418 13.44 -11.67 21.98
CA GLU A 418 12.48 -10.71 22.56
C GLU A 418 11.13 -11.37 22.93
N ASP A 419 10.89 -12.59 22.44
CA ASP A 419 9.67 -13.35 22.72
C ASP A 419 10.00 -14.77 23.18
N PRO A 420 10.05 -15.03 24.49
CA PRO A 420 10.31 -16.37 25.03
C PRO A 420 9.29 -17.41 24.58
N THR A 421 8.08 -17.00 24.17
CA THR A 421 7.02 -17.92 23.72
C THR A 421 7.23 -18.43 22.29
N ALA A 422 8.11 -17.78 21.53
CA ALA A 422 8.45 -18.19 20.17
C ALA A 422 9.24 -19.52 20.12
N GLY A 423 9.77 -19.99 21.26
CA GLY A 423 10.49 -21.26 21.36
C GLY A 423 11.85 -21.25 20.68
N SER A 424 12.29 -22.45 20.33
CA SER A 424 13.58 -22.69 19.69
C SER A 424 13.46 -23.64 18.49
N ARG A 425 14.51 -23.73 17.71
CA ARG A 425 14.69 -24.65 16.59
C ARG A 425 16.04 -25.32 16.67
N THR A 426 16.23 -26.40 15.93
CA THR A 426 17.52 -27.05 15.79
C THR A 426 18.20 -26.61 14.49
N VAL A 427 19.51 -26.36 14.56
CA VAL A 427 20.35 -26.00 13.41
C VAL A 427 21.49 -27.01 13.33
N PRO A 428 21.67 -27.69 12.17
CA PRO A 428 22.73 -28.67 12.01
C PRO A 428 24.10 -27.98 11.97
N PHE A 429 25.04 -28.49 12.79
CA PHE A 429 26.45 -28.10 12.81
C PHE A 429 27.28 -29.25 12.25
N SER A 430 28.14 -28.97 11.30
CA SER A 430 28.98 -29.94 10.62
C SER A 430 30.42 -29.43 10.48
N ARG A 431 31.33 -30.30 10.01
CA ARG A 431 32.72 -29.95 9.79
C ARG A 431 32.94 -28.80 8.84
N GLU A 432 32.10 -28.73 7.78
CA GLU A 432 32.16 -27.66 6.80
C GLU A 432 31.00 -26.69 6.99
N LEU A 433 31.32 -25.41 7.05
CA LEU A 433 30.38 -24.30 7.26
C LEU A 433 30.62 -23.22 6.23
N TYR A 434 29.62 -22.34 6.07
CA TYR A 434 29.78 -21.05 5.41
C TYR A 434 29.54 -19.91 6.39
N ILE A 435 30.36 -18.87 6.28
CA ILE A 435 30.25 -17.58 6.97
C ILE A 435 30.21 -16.47 5.93
N GLU A 436 29.91 -15.23 6.34
CA GLU A 436 30.05 -14.08 5.43
C GLU A 436 31.52 -13.78 5.12
N GLN A 437 31.83 -13.46 3.87
CA GLN A 437 33.18 -13.01 3.47
C GLN A 437 33.63 -11.81 4.29
N ASP A 438 32.70 -10.88 4.60
CA ASP A 438 33.01 -9.69 5.40
C ASP A 438 33.32 -10.00 6.88
N ASP A 439 32.99 -11.19 7.35
CA ASP A 439 33.34 -11.63 8.69
C ASP A 439 34.78 -12.12 8.84
N PHE A 440 35.52 -12.14 7.73
CA PHE A 440 36.94 -12.46 7.74
C PHE A 440 37.80 -11.35 7.12
N ARG A 441 38.94 -11.06 7.73
CA ARG A 441 40.02 -10.20 7.19
C ARG A 441 41.38 -10.83 7.49
N GLU A 442 42.17 -11.05 6.46
CA GLU A 442 43.53 -11.57 6.62
C GLU A 442 44.44 -10.54 7.32
N ILE A 443 44.32 -9.29 6.93
CA ILE A 443 44.99 -8.14 7.54
C ILE A 443 43.96 -7.21 8.14
N PRO A 444 43.55 -7.41 9.40
CA PRO A 444 42.47 -6.65 10.01
C PRO A 444 42.91 -5.23 10.40
N PRO A 445 42.09 -4.20 10.17
CA PRO A 445 42.34 -2.87 10.72
C PRO A 445 42.13 -2.84 12.23
N LYS A 446 42.65 -1.81 12.93
CA LYS A 446 42.71 -1.70 14.41
C LYS A 446 41.37 -1.92 15.15
N LYS A 447 40.22 -1.64 14.50
CA LYS A 447 38.90 -1.78 15.10
C LYS A 447 38.09 -2.93 14.50
N TYR A 448 38.75 -3.90 13.88
CA TYR A 448 38.11 -5.09 13.35
C TYR A 448 38.13 -6.20 14.39
N PHE A 449 36.96 -6.63 14.86
CA PHE A 449 36.83 -7.59 15.95
C PHE A 449 36.31 -8.95 15.49
N ARG A 450 36.11 -9.15 14.18
CA ARG A 450 35.65 -10.41 13.59
C ARG A 450 36.81 -11.38 13.37
N LEU A 451 36.60 -12.43 12.58
CA LEU A 451 37.58 -13.48 12.36
C LEU A 451 38.81 -12.97 11.57
N SER A 452 39.97 -13.35 12.02
CA SER A 452 41.26 -13.12 11.34
C SER A 452 42.25 -14.22 11.77
N PRO A 453 43.40 -14.39 11.06
CA PRO A 453 44.38 -15.41 11.44
C PRO A 453 44.79 -15.34 12.93
N GLY A 454 44.71 -16.48 13.60
CA GLY A 454 45.04 -16.63 15.02
C GLY A 454 44.02 -16.03 15.99
N LYS A 455 42.89 -15.48 15.52
CA LYS A 455 41.84 -14.90 16.38
C LYS A 455 40.64 -15.84 16.53
N GLU A 456 40.00 -15.75 17.71
CA GLU A 456 38.77 -16.47 18.02
C GLU A 456 37.55 -15.59 17.83
N VAL A 457 36.46 -16.20 17.35
CA VAL A 457 35.12 -15.64 17.37
C VAL A 457 34.12 -16.69 17.86
N ARG A 458 32.95 -16.24 18.29
CA ARG A 458 31.81 -17.10 18.58
C ARG A 458 31.00 -17.33 17.32
N LEU A 459 30.73 -18.59 17.00
CA LEU A 459 29.64 -18.94 16.09
C LEU A 459 28.32 -18.84 16.83
N ARG A 460 27.38 -18.11 16.27
CA ARG A 460 26.07 -17.89 16.89
C ARG A 460 25.43 -19.20 17.30
N TRP A 461 25.03 -19.34 18.56
CA TRP A 461 24.46 -20.56 19.18
C TRP A 461 25.43 -21.74 19.31
N GLY A 462 26.55 -21.73 18.61
CA GLY A 462 27.50 -22.82 18.51
C GLY A 462 28.72 -22.66 19.42
N TYR A 463 29.91 -22.77 18.84
CA TYR A 463 31.19 -22.85 19.49
C TYR A 463 32.06 -21.64 19.25
N TYR A 464 33.16 -21.51 20.00
CA TYR A 464 34.29 -20.65 19.62
C TYR A 464 35.10 -21.37 18.56
N ILE A 465 35.46 -20.63 17.52
CA ILE A 465 36.37 -21.09 16.47
C ILE A 465 37.56 -20.15 16.37
N LYS A 466 38.72 -20.70 15.98
CA LYS A 466 39.97 -19.96 15.74
C LYS A 466 40.46 -20.27 14.35
N CYS A 467 40.82 -19.24 13.58
CA CYS A 467 41.40 -19.41 12.25
C CYS A 467 42.88 -19.75 12.37
N GLU A 468 43.27 -20.93 11.88
CA GLU A 468 44.65 -21.43 11.90
C GLU A 468 45.34 -21.26 10.54
N GLU A 469 44.60 -21.45 9.43
CA GLU A 469 45.16 -21.40 8.08
C GLU A 469 44.20 -20.72 7.11
N VAL A 470 44.74 -19.99 6.14
CA VAL A 470 43.98 -19.33 5.06
C VAL A 470 44.35 -19.97 3.74
N VAL A 471 43.36 -20.50 3.02
CA VAL A 471 43.54 -21.08 1.69
C VAL A 471 43.10 -20.06 0.63
N LYS A 472 43.96 -19.88 -0.37
CA LYS A 472 43.73 -18.93 -1.46
C LYS A 472 43.68 -19.64 -2.81
N ASP A 473 42.98 -19.05 -3.76
CA ASP A 473 43.02 -19.45 -5.15
C ASP A 473 44.29 -18.93 -5.86
N GLU A 474 44.43 -19.29 -7.15
CA GLU A 474 45.56 -18.85 -7.98
C GLU A 474 45.62 -17.33 -8.15
N ALA A 475 44.50 -16.63 -8.02
CA ALA A 475 44.43 -15.17 -8.08
C ALA A 475 44.71 -14.48 -6.75
N GLY A 476 44.95 -15.27 -5.67
CA GLY A 476 45.21 -14.76 -4.33
C GLY A 476 44.00 -14.41 -3.50
N ASN A 477 42.79 -14.72 -3.96
CA ASN A 477 41.56 -14.53 -3.19
C ASN A 477 41.40 -15.62 -2.13
N VAL A 478 40.94 -15.25 -0.96
CA VAL A 478 40.63 -16.20 0.11
C VAL A 478 39.38 -17.00 -0.27
N VAL A 479 39.50 -18.32 -0.34
CA VAL A 479 38.41 -19.24 -0.75
C VAL A 479 38.00 -20.20 0.36
N GLU A 480 38.86 -20.48 1.31
CA GLU A 480 38.61 -21.38 2.43
C GLU A 480 39.42 -20.97 3.66
N LEU A 481 38.82 -21.12 4.83
CA LEU A 481 39.51 -20.99 6.12
C LEU A 481 39.55 -22.34 6.81
N ARG A 482 40.71 -22.70 7.37
CA ARG A 482 40.85 -23.87 8.23
C ARG A 482 40.89 -23.40 9.67
N CYS A 483 39.90 -23.81 10.43
CA CYS A 483 39.71 -23.38 11.80
C CYS A 483 39.69 -24.59 12.73
N THR A 484 40.00 -24.36 13.98
CA THR A 484 39.71 -25.27 15.07
C THR A 484 38.57 -24.77 15.91
N TYR A 485 37.77 -25.67 16.51
CA TYR A 485 36.78 -25.31 17.49
C TYR A 485 37.16 -25.77 18.88
N ASP A 486 36.65 -25.07 19.91
CA ASP A 486 36.79 -25.49 21.31
C ASP A 486 35.49 -26.21 21.73
N PRO A 487 35.53 -27.56 21.93
CA PRO A 487 34.34 -28.34 22.28
C PRO A 487 33.73 -27.96 23.63
N ASN A 488 34.48 -27.29 24.52
CA ASN A 488 33.99 -26.85 25.83
C ASN A 488 33.16 -25.55 25.77
N THR A 489 33.00 -24.95 24.60
CA THR A 489 32.34 -23.66 24.41
C THR A 489 30.95 -23.79 23.79
N ARG A 490 30.32 -24.98 23.85
CA ARG A 490 28.96 -25.23 23.34
C ARG A 490 27.96 -24.23 23.91
N GLY A 491 27.14 -23.65 23.07
CA GLY A 491 26.22 -22.58 23.46
C GLY A 491 26.83 -21.19 23.50
N GLY A 492 28.13 -21.07 23.23
CA GLY A 492 28.80 -19.78 23.02
C GLY A 492 29.32 -19.10 24.28
N TRP A 493 29.68 -19.84 25.31
CA TRP A 493 30.42 -19.34 26.48
C TRP A 493 31.56 -20.27 26.79
N SER A 494 32.58 -19.80 27.51
CA SER A 494 33.76 -20.62 27.85
C SER A 494 33.87 -20.87 29.35
N PRO A 495 34.25 -22.12 29.78
CA PRO A 495 34.41 -22.45 31.19
C PRO A 495 35.51 -21.66 31.87
N ASP A 496 36.55 -21.25 31.16
CA ASP A 496 37.67 -20.44 31.64
C ASP A 496 37.37 -18.94 31.72
N GLY A 497 36.16 -18.54 31.34
CA GLY A 497 35.69 -17.15 31.42
C GLY A 497 36.31 -16.21 30.38
N ARG A 498 37.08 -16.70 29.39
CA ARG A 498 37.58 -15.86 28.32
C ARG A 498 36.47 -15.33 27.46
N LYS A 499 36.59 -14.07 27.03
CA LYS A 499 35.59 -13.40 26.21
C LYS A 499 36.10 -13.21 24.80
N VAL A 500 35.35 -13.63 23.82
CA VAL A 500 35.55 -13.27 22.41
C VAL A 500 34.78 -11.97 22.09
N GLN A 501 35.36 -11.17 21.20
CA GLN A 501 34.86 -9.83 20.93
C GLN A 501 33.72 -9.80 19.91
N ALA A 502 33.53 -10.90 19.14
CA ALA A 502 32.48 -10.95 18.10
C ALA A 502 31.78 -12.28 18.08
N THR A 503 30.49 -12.20 17.68
CA THR A 503 29.66 -13.34 17.32
C THR A 503 29.31 -13.20 15.84
N ILE A 504 29.53 -14.26 15.05
CA ILE A 504 29.19 -14.31 13.63
C ILE A 504 28.16 -15.40 13.38
N HIS A 505 27.32 -15.22 12.36
CA HIS A 505 26.37 -16.24 11.92
C HIS A 505 27.00 -17.16 10.88
N TRP A 506 26.39 -18.29 10.68
CA TRP A 506 26.93 -19.38 9.86
C TRP A 506 25.80 -20.32 9.39
N VAL A 507 26.10 -21.14 8.39
CA VAL A 507 25.24 -22.24 7.97
C VAL A 507 26.11 -23.48 7.70
N SER A 508 25.55 -24.68 7.92
CA SER A 508 26.20 -25.95 7.55
C SER A 508 26.26 -26.08 6.03
N ALA A 509 27.42 -26.35 5.48
CA ALA A 509 27.61 -26.48 4.03
C ALA A 509 26.79 -27.64 3.45
N ALA A 510 26.66 -28.74 4.17
CA ALA A 510 25.92 -29.93 3.70
C ALA A 510 24.40 -29.80 3.81
N HIS A 511 23.89 -28.88 4.64
CA HIS A 511 22.46 -28.79 4.97
C HIS A 511 21.83 -27.47 4.55
N ALA A 512 22.62 -26.48 4.20
CA ALA A 512 22.10 -25.17 3.78
C ALA A 512 21.23 -25.29 2.53
N VAL A 513 20.18 -24.50 2.49
CA VAL A 513 19.24 -24.40 1.37
C VAL A 513 19.58 -23.17 0.55
N ASN A 514 19.66 -23.32 -0.77
CA ASN A 514 19.83 -22.20 -1.69
C ASN A 514 18.54 -21.38 -1.77
N ALA A 515 18.67 -20.07 -1.72
CA ALA A 515 17.57 -19.14 -1.92
C ALA A 515 18.02 -17.98 -2.83
N GLU A 516 17.11 -17.49 -3.66
CA GLU A 516 17.25 -16.18 -4.30
C GLU A 516 16.96 -15.10 -3.25
N VAL A 517 17.77 -14.05 -3.24
CA VAL A 517 17.50 -12.87 -2.41
C VAL A 517 17.41 -11.62 -3.27
N ARG A 518 16.41 -10.81 -3.00
CA ARG A 518 16.14 -9.54 -3.67
C ARG A 518 16.35 -8.41 -2.68
N LEU A 519 17.44 -7.68 -2.87
CA LEU A 519 17.81 -6.56 -2.02
C LEU A 519 17.19 -5.30 -2.58
N TYR A 520 15.98 -4.99 -2.12
CA TYR A 520 15.27 -3.78 -2.51
C TYR A 520 15.78 -2.55 -1.78
N ASP A 521 15.93 -1.45 -2.52
CA ASP A 521 16.20 -0.12 -2.01
C ASP A 521 15.09 0.85 -2.49
N ARG A 522 15.23 2.13 -2.18
CA ARG A 522 14.30 3.18 -2.59
C ARG A 522 14.23 3.27 -4.11
N LEU A 523 13.01 3.43 -4.64
CA LEU A 523 12.78 3.54 -6.08
C LEU A 523 13.28 4.89 -6.64
N PHE A 524 13.32 5.94 -5.80
CA PHE A 524 13.76 7.28 -6.18
C PHE A 524 14.93 7.76 -5.34
N VAL A 525 15.82 8.56 -5.96
CA VAL A 525 16.97 9.17 -5.30
C VAL A 525 16.69 10.59 -4.81
N LYS A 526 15.68 11.27 -5.35
CA LYS A 526 15.30 12.63 -4.97
C LYS A 526 14.43 12.59 -3.70
N GLU A 527 14.78 13.41 -2.73
CA GLU A 527 14.10 13.43 -1.43
C GLU A 527 12.64 13.87 -1.55
N ASP A 528 12.38 15.02 -2.18
CA ASP A 528 11.03 15.50 -2.42
C ASP A 528 10.63 15.36 -3.90
N MET A 529 9.86 14.32 -4.20
CA MET A 529 9.36 14.05 -5.55
C MET A 529 8.22 14.99 -5.99
N ASN A 530 7.74 15.88 -5.11
CA ASN A 530 6.77 16.93 -5.45
C ASN A 530 7.47 18.25 -5.80
N ALA A 531 8.72 18.45 -5.38
CA ALA A 531 9.53 19.63 -5.65
C ALA A 531 10.38 19.45 -6.90
N LEU A 532 9.73 19.20 -8.05
CA LEU A 532 10.39 19.13 -9.36
C LEU A 532 10.51 20.54 -9.93
N ALA A 533 11.65 20.85 -10.57
CA ALA A 533 11.81 22.08 -11.34
C ALA A 533 10.90 22.07 -12.58
N GLU A 534 10.62 23.27 -13.10
CA GLU A 534 9.85 23.40 -14.34
C GLU A 534 10.56 22.67 -15.50
N GLY A 535 9.86 21.75 -16.15
CA GLY A 535 10.43 20.92 -17.22
C GLY A 535 11.28 19.73 -16.77
N GLU A 536 11.45 19.53 -15.46
CA GLU A 536 12.17 18.36 -14.92
C GLU A 536 11.36 17.08 -15.12
N ASP A 537 11.94 16.08 -15.79
CA ASP A 537 11.34 14.77 -15.90
C ASP A 537 11.56 14.00 -14.59
N TRP A 538 10.47 13.65 -13.91
CA TRP A 538 10.50 12.89 -12.66
C TRP A 538 11.21 11.51 -12.80
N ARG A 539 11.26 10.95 -14.03
CA ARG A 539 11.94 9.68 -14.33
C ARG A 539 13.45 9.76 -14.14
N ALA A 540 14.03 10.95 -14.30
CA ALA A 540 15.45 11.17 -14.05
C ALA A 540 15.84 10.91 -12.58
N SER A 541 14.87 10.90 -11.67
CA SER A 541 15.08 10.59 -10.26
C SER A 541 14.94 9.10 -9.92
N LEU A 542 14.65 8.22 -10.88
CA LEU A 542 14.63 6.78 -10.65
C LEU A 542 16.02 6.28 -10.20
N ASN A 543 16.01 5.40 -9.20
CA ASN A 543 17.21 4.78 -8.69
C ASN A 543 17.53 3.50 -9.51
N PRO A 544 18.59 3.49 -10.31
CA PRO A 544 18.98 2.31 -11.10
C PRO A 544 19.39 1.13 -10.21
N GLU A 545 19.85 1.40 -8.97
CA GLU A 545 20.25 0.40 -7.98
C GLU A 545 19.12 0.04 -7.00
N SER A 546 17.85 0.28 -7.39
CA SER A 546 16.70 0.01 -6.53
C SER A 546 16.44 -1.48 -6.27
N LEU A 547 17.04 -2.35 -7.04
CA LEU A 547 16.95 -3.81 -6.90
C LEU A 547 18.29 -4.46 -7.26
N HIS A 548 18.83 -5.21 -6.32
CA HIS A 548 19.94 -6.14 -6.56
C HIS A 548 19.47 -7.57 -6.26
N VAL A 549 19.66 -8.47 -7.24
CA VAL A 549 19.29 -9.89 -7.11
C VAL A 549 20.55 -10.70 -6.87
N GLY A 550 20.55 -11.52 -5.84
CA GLY A 550 21.64 -12.39 -5.46
C GLY A 550 21.14 -13.74 -4.95
N THR A 551 22.03 -14.50 -4.37
CA THR A 551 21.73 -15.80 -3.76
C THR A 551 22.16 -15.79 -2.30
N ALA A 552 21.50 -16.62 -1.49
CA ALA A 552 21.88 -16.86 -0.11
C ALA A 552 21.87 -18.36 0.18
N LEU A 553 22.70 -18.75 1.14
CA LEU A 553 22.66 -20.06 1.78
C LEU A 553 21.94 -19.89 3.13
N VAL A 554 20.80 -20.54 3.28
CA VAL A 554 19.90 -20.36 4.42
C VAL A 554 19.85 -21.65 5.24
N GLU A 555 19.71 -21.54 6.55
CA GLU A 555 19.53 -22.71 7.39
C GLU A 555 18.28 -23.54 6.97
N PRO A 556 18.28 -24.86 7.12
CA PRO A 556 17.24 -25.72 6.57
C PRO A 556 15.85 -25.57 7.24
N SER A 557 15.76 -24.91 8.39
CA SER A 557 14.49 -24.69 9.11
C SER A 557 13.46 -23.93 8.27
N VAL A 558 13.87 -23.16 7.26
CA VAL A 558 12.98 -22.38 6.38
C VAL A 558 12.47 -23.18 5.18
N ALA A 559 12.94 -24.40 4.94
CA ALA A 559 12.55 -25.18 3.76
C ALA A 559 11.03 -25.45 3.68
N GLN A 560 10.35 -25.42 4.81
CA GLN A 560 8.88 -25.60 4.95
C GLN A 560 8.14 -24.27 5.19
N ALA A 561 8.80 -23.11 5.07
CA ALA A 561 8.19 -21.82 5.33
C ALA A 561 7.08 -21.51 4.30
N ALA A 562 5.98 -20.95 4.77
CA ALA A 562 4.88 -20.52 3.91
C ALA A 562 5.18 -19.16 3.27
N PRO A 563 5.05 -19.01 1.94
CA PRO A 563 5.19 -17.73 1.27
C PRO A 563 4.19 -16.68 1.79
N GLY A 564 4.63 -15.42 1.84
CA GLY A 564 3.79 -14.29 2.28
C GLY A 564 3.51 -14.22 3.78
N GLY A 565 4.18 -15.04 4.59
CA GLY A 565 4.11 -14.99 6.05
C GLY A 565 4.87 -13.81 6.66
N LEU A 566 4.96 -13.81 7.99
CA LEU A 566 5.76 -12.82 8.72
C LEU A 566 7.23 -12.89 8.26
N PRO A 567 7.91 -11.74 8.01
CA PRO A 567 9.32 -11.72 7.68
C PRO A 567 10.19 -12.40 8.73
N TYR A 568 11.31 -12.98 8.27
CA TYR A 568 12.39 -13.46 9.12
C TYR A 568 13.44 -12.37 9.33
N GLN A 569 14.03 -12.32 10.49
CA GLN A 569 15.31 -11.63 10.61
C GLN A 569 16.43 -12.59 10.17
N PHE A 570 17.11 -12.29 9.07
CA PHE A 570 18.39 -12.87 8.77
C PHE A 570 19.40 -12.25 9.75
N GLU A 571 19.86 -13.04 10.71
CA GLU A 571 20.68 -12.54 11.83
C GLU A 571 21.84 -11.68 11.33
N ARG A 572 21.94 -10.45 11.83
CA ARG A 572 22.96 -9.44 11.47
C ARG A 572 22.84 -8.85 10.05
N GLN A 573 21.87 -9.29 9.23
CA GLN A 573 21.73 -8.86 7.83
C GLN A 573 20.55 -7.91 7.61
N GLY A 574 19.38 -8.27 8.07
CA GLY A 574 18.15 -7.51 7.85
C GLY A 574 16.91 -8.37 8.06
N TYR A 575 15.75 -7.81 7.65
CA TYR A 575 14.49 -8.54 7.62
C TYR A 575 14.15 -8.92 6.19
N PHE A 576 13.71 -10.16 6.00
CA PHE A 576 13.44 -10.75 4.69
C PHE A 576 12.11 -11.50 4.71
N CYS A 577 11.28 -11.24 3.72
CA CYS A 577 9.99 -11.90 3.53
C CYS A 577 10.09 -12.94 2.41
N LEU A 578 9.58 -14.13 2.63
CA LEU A 578 9.45 -15.12 1.57
C LEU A 578 8.38 -14.65 0.57
N ASP A 579 8.78 -14.43 -0.69
CA ASP A 579 7.92 -13.87 -1.72
C ASP A 579 6.69 -14.74 -1.96
N ALA A 580 5.50 -14.12 -1.90
CA ALA A 580 4.22 -14.83 -2.00
C ALA A 580 3.93 -15.37 -3.40
N HIS A 581 4.54 -14.79 -4.45
CA HIS A 581 4.24 -15.12 -5.84
C HIS A 581 5.31 -15.99 -6.47
N ASP A 582 6.58 -15.69 -6.20
CA ASP A 582 7.71 -16.28 -6.92
C ASP A 582 8.34 -17.46 -6.17
N SER A 583 8.05 -17.61 -4.86
CA SER A 583 8.51 -18.78 -4.10
C SER A 583 7.69 -20.01 -4.39
N GLN A 584 8.38 -21.13 -4.56
CA GLN A 584 7.78 -22.45 -4.79
C GLN A 584 8.54 -23.50 -3.97
N PRO A 585 7.98 -24.67 -3.71
CA PRO A 585 8.72 -25.78 -3.10
C PRO A 585 10.03 -26.04 -3.85
N GLY A 586 11.16 -26.00 -3.16
CA GLY A 586 12.49 -26.15 -3.74
C GLY A 586 13.06 -24.90 -4.44
N LYS A 587 12.31 -23.80 -4.52
CA LYS A 587 12.79 -22.51 -5.02
C LYS A 587 12.35 -21.40 -4.08
N LEU A 588 13.17 -21.10 -3.10
CA LEU A 588 12.92 -20.01 -2.15
C LEU A 588 13.36 -18.66 -2.74
N VAL A 589 12.50 -17.67 -2.65
CA VAL A 589 12.77 -16.28 -3.04
C VAL A 589 12.46 -15.37 -1.86
N PHE A 590 13.47 -14.65 -1.37
CA PHE A 590 13.33 -13.73 -0.25
C PHE A 590 13.45 -12.27 -0.72
N ASN A 591 12.47 -11.47 -0.35
CA ASN A 591 12.49 -10.02 -0.52
C ASN A 591 13.04 -9.36 0.74
N ARG A 592 14.09 -8.54 0.63
CA ARG A 592 14.51 -7.72 1.77
C ARG A 592 13.42 -6.71 2.12
N THR A 593 12.83 -6.88 3.26
CA THR A 593 11.77 -6.00 3.79
C THR A 593 12.36 -4.67 4.24
N VAL A 594 13.36 -4.71 5.13
CA VAL A 594 14.05 -3.54 5.65
C VAL A 594 15.42 -3.95 6.22
N THR A 595 16.37 -3.03 6.22
CA THR A 595 17.69 -3.23 6.84
C THR A 595 17.60 -3.21 8.37
N LEU A 596 18.60 -3.80 9.06
CA LEU A 596 18.68 -3.70 10.52
C LEU A 596 19.04 -2.29 11.00
N ARG A 597 19.81 -1.54 10.21
CA ARG A 597 20.25 -0.20 10.58
C ARG A 597 19.07 0.76 10.59
N ASP A 598 18.77 1.29 11.76
CA ASP A 598 17.75 2.31 11.94
C ASP A 598 18.36 3.71 11.73
N SER A 599 17.96 4.35 10.63
CA SER A 599 18.37 5.72 10.33
C SER A 599 17.51 6.76 11.07
N TRP A 600 16.26 6.43 11.40
CA TRP A 600 15.35 7.33 12.13
C TRP A 600 15.88 7.67 13.52
N ALA A 601 16.38 6.72 14.28
CA ALA A 601 16.96 6.95 15.59
C ALA A 601 18.13 7.95 15.59
N LYS A 602 18.77 8.19 14.43
CA LYS A 602 19.79 9.23 14.29
C LYS A 602 19.20 10.59 13.94
N ILE A 603 18.12 10.62 13.17
CA ILE A 603 17.40 11.83 12.79
C ILE A 603 16.72 12.41 14.02
N GLU A 604 16.01 11.58 14.79
CA GLU A 604 15.32 11.98 16.03
C GLU A 604 16.25 12.60 17.08
N LYS A 605 17.48 12.08 17.20
CA LYS A 605 18.50 12.64 18.12
C LYS A 605 19.07 13.97 17.67
N LYS A 606 18.84 14.40 16.42
CA LYS A 606 19.30 15.67 15.88
C LYS A 606 18.25 16.77 15.94
N ASN A 607 16.98 16.38 16.04
CA ASN A 607 15.84 17.27 16.26
C ASN A 607 15.50 17.39 17.75
#